data_49a80bfd113422464072a81565af8f35
#
_entry.id   49a80bfd113422464072a81565af8f35
#
_cell.length_a   1.000
_cell.length_b   1.000
_cell.length_c   1.000
_cell.angle_alpha   90.00
_cell.angle_beta   90.00
_cell.angle_gamma   90.00
#
_symmetry.space_group_name_H-M   'P 1'
#
loop_
_entity.id
_entity.type
_entity.pdbx_description
1 polymer ?
#
loop_
_entity_poly.entity_id
_entity_poly.type
_entity_poly.pdbx_seq_one_letter_code
_entity_poly.pdbx_strand_id
1 'polypeptide(L)'
;MTEALLTDLQLAVMRVLWERGEANVTEIWEALRPERGLAQTTVATLLSRLDKRGVVAHRREARQFVYRALVTEPQVRRVMVRELTARLFDGDVTALVSHLLSGREVSAGDLAKVKAMIEERAQPKHSDAQPSHADAYEEPIDARS
;
A
#
# COMPACT_ATOMS: atom_id res chain seq x y z
N MET A 1 8.60 1.89 -8.68
CA MET A 1 8.19 0.93 -8.62
C MET A 1 8.62 0.12 -7.57
N THR A 2 9.55 -0.45 -7.57
CA THR A 2 9.93 -1.25 -6.51
C THR A 2 10.24 -0.48 -5.30
N GLU A 3 10.25 0.79 -5.36
CA GLU A 3 10.57 1.56 -4.20
C GLU A 3 9.61 1.29 -3.07
N ALA A 4 8.42 0.83 -3.36
CA ALA A 4 7.44 0.59 -2.30
C ALA A 4 7.49 -0.83 -1.75
N LEU A 5 8.45 -1.65 -2.21
CA LEU A 5 8.58 -3.00 -1.69
C LEU A 5 9.56 -2.94 -0.52
N LEU A 6 9.08 -3.19 0.67
CA LEU A 6 9.86 -2.99 1.89
C LEU A 6 10.09 -4.28 2.66
N THR A 7 11.20 -4.30 3.39
CA THR A 7 11.46 -5.44 4.28
C THR A 7 10.59 -5.27 5.51
N ASP A 8 10.57 -6.29 6.36
CA ASP A 8 9.78 -6.25 7.57
C ASP A 8 10.20 -5.10 8.48
N LEU A 9 11.49 -4.88 8.66
CA LEU A 9 11.94 -3.80 9.52
C LEU A 9 11.67 -2.44 8.90
N GLN A 10 11.80 -2.33 7.58
CA GLN A 10 11.51 -1.08 6.92
C GLN A 10 10.03 -0.76 7.04
N LEU A 11 9.18 -1.78 6.95
CA LEU A 11 7.76 -1.57 7.08
C LEU A 11 7.42 -1.09 8.50
N ALA A 12 8.10 -1.64 9.51
CA ALA A 12 7.86 -1.22 10.87
C ALA A 12 8.19 0.27 11.05
N VAL A 13 9.29 0.72 10.45
CA VAL A 13 9.66 2.13 10.50
C VAL A 13 8.59 2.97 9.80
N MET A 14 8.14 2.51 8.64
CA MET A 14 7.16 3.28 7.89
C MET A 14 5.84 3.40 8.63
N ARG A 15 5.45 2.37 9.38
CA ARG A 15 4.21 2.45 10.11
C ARG A 15 4.23 3.55 11.16
N VAL A 16 5.38 3.77 11.78
CA VAL A 16 5.51 4.86 12.74
C VAL A 16 5.32 6.19 12.02
N LEU A 17 5.92 6.33 10.84
CA LEU A 17 5.80 7.57 10.09
C LEU A 17 4.38 7.81 9.59
N TRP A 18 3.71 6.76 9.14
CA TRP A 18 2.34 6.94 8.69
C TRP A 18 1.43 7.33 9.84
N GLU A 19 1.73 6.80 11.01
CA GLU A 19 0.91 7.10 12.15
C GLU A 19 1.18 8.49 12.70
N ARG A 20 2.40 8.93 12.74
CA ARG A 20 2.74 10.24 13.31
C ARG A 20 2.85 11.38 12.32
N GLY A 21 3.04 11.06 11.07
CA GLY A 21 3.24 12.10 10.06
C GLY A 21 4.69 12.43 9.89
N GLU A 22 5.37 12.79 10.96
CA GLU A 22 6.79 13.09 10.92
C GLU A 22 7.41 12.59 12.20
N ALA A 23 8.66 12.22 12.16
CA ALA A 23 9.36 11.78 13.37
C ALA A 23 10.86 11.79 13.13
N ASN A 24 11.63 12.00 14.19
CA ASN A 24 13.07 11.92 14.10
C ASN A 24 13.49 10.50 14.48
N VAL A 25 14.78 10.21 14.39
CA VAL A 25 15.29 8.87 14.64
C VAL A 25 14.96 8.40 16.05
N THR A 26 15.13 9.26 17.02
CA THR A 26 14.89 8.89 18.41
C THR A 26 13.42 8.52 18.63
N GLU A 27 12.53 9.30 18.08
CA GLU A 27 11.11 9.03 18.23
C GLU A 27 10.72 7.71 17.59
N ILE A 28 11.27 7.39 16.43
CA ILE A 28 10.97 6.15 15.77
C ILE A 28 11.57 4.99 16.57
N TRP A 29 12.80 5.17 17.03
CA TRP A 29 13.47 4.15 17.82
C TRP A 29 12.67 3.84 19.09
N GLU A 30 12.21 4.86 19.78
CA GLU A 30 11.45 4.64 20.97
C GLU A 30 10.12 3.95 20.70
N ALA A 31 9.49 4.28 19.60
CA ALA A 31 8.24 3.66 19.23
C ALA A 31 8.42 2.17 18.92
N LEU A 32 9.57 1.78 18.40
CA LEU A 32 9.81 0.41 18.03
C LEU A 32 10.44 -0.44 19.13
N ARG A 33 10.96 0.19 20.18
CA ARG A 33 11.62 -0.53 21.26
C ARG A 33 10.82 -1.68 21.84
N PRO A 34 9.59 -1.47 22.24
CA PRO A 34 8.86 -2.53 22.91
C PRO A 34 8.77 -3.82 22.15
N GLU A 35 8.60 -3.74 20.85
CA GLU A 35 8.49 -4.90 20.04
C GLU A 35 9.76 -5.40 19.41
N ARG A 36 10.62 -4.51 19.02
CA ARG A 36 11.76 -4.93 18.26
C ARG A 36 13.10 -4.83 18.93
N GLY A 37 13.24 -3.98 19.90
CA GLY A 37 14.49 -3.86 20.62
C GLY A 37 15.68 -3.51 19.75
N LEU A 38 15.47 -2.75 18.68
CA LEU A 38 16.55 -2.38 17.80
C LEU A 38 17.43 -1.31 18.39
N ALA A 39 18.68 -1.26 17.99
CA ALA A 39 19.56 -0.19 18.39
C ALA A 39 19.17 1.06 17.63
N GLN A 40 19.44 2.20 18.23
CA GLN A 40 19.10 3.46 17.58
C GLN A 40 19.85 3.62 16.26
N THR A 41 21.09 3.15 16.21
CA THR A 41 21.87 3.26 14.98
C THR A 41 21.28 2.39 13.88
N THR A 42 20.62 1.28 14.22
CA THR A 42 19.98 0.45 13.23
C THR A 42 18.81 1.20 12.61
N VAL A 43 18.05 1.91 13.43
CA VAL A 43 16.93 2.71 12.93
C VAL A 43 17.44 3.80 12.00
N ALA A 44 18.54 4.45 12.38
CA ALA A 44 19.13 5.49 11.56
C ALA A 44 19.56 4.94 10.20
N THR A 45 20.14 3.75 10.19
CA THR A 45 20.58 3.14 8.95
C THR A 45 19.38 2.79 8.06
N LEU A 46 18.30 2.28 8.68
CA LEU A 46 17.10 1.95 7.92
C LEU A 46 16.53 3.20 7.27
N LEU A 47 16.49 4.29 8.01
CA LEU A 47 15.95 5.54 7.48
C LEU A 47 16.82 6.09 6.35
N SER A 48 18.14 5.96 6.50
CA SER A 48 19.04 6.43 5.48
C SER A 48 18.83 5.65 4.19
N ARG A 49 18.62 4.35 4.29
CA ARG A 49 18.39 3.54 3.11
C ARG A 49 17.04 3.86 2.47
N LEU A 50 16.03 4.08 3.28
CA LEU A 50 14.71 4.45 2.75
C LEU A 50 14.77 5.81 2.07
N ASP A 51 15.59 6.70 2.61
CA ASP A 51 15.76 8.01 2.02
C ASP A 51 16.38 7.88 0.63
N LYS A 52 17.41 7.05 0.51
CA LYS A 52 18.07 6.88 -0.77
C LYS A 52 17.16 6.25 -1.79
N ARG A 53 16.21 5.44 -1.36
CA ARG A 53 15.28 4.82 -2.27
C ARG A 53 14.10 5.71 -2.62
N GLY A 54 14.01 6.87 -2.01
CA GLY A 54 12.89 7.77 -2.30
C GLY A 54 11.61 7.43 -1.57
N VAL A 55 11.69 6.59 -0.53
CA VAL A 55 10.51 6.18 0.22
C VAL A 55 10.20 7.18 1.32
N VAL A 56 11.25 7.82 1.87
CA VAL A 56 11.06 8.88 2.86
C VAL A 56 11.91 10.07 2.46
N ALA A 57 11.60 11.21 3.03
CA ALA A 57 12.40 12.41 2.85
C ALA A 57 12.71 12.93 4.23
N HIS A 58 13.72 13.76 4.35
CA HIS A 58 14.06 14.34 5.63
C HIS A 58 14.32 15.82 5.48
N ARG A 59 14.20 16.53 6.59
CA ARG A 59 14.58 17.91 6.66
C ARG A 59 15.36 18.05 7.94
N ARG A 60 16.20 19.07 7.99
CA ARG A 60 16.99 19.28 9.18
C ARG A 60 16.23 20.22 10.10
N GLU A 61 16.14 19.86 11.33
CA GLU A 61 15.50 20.71 12.31
C GLU A 61 16.43 20.73 13.50
N ALA A 62 17.02 21.86 13.80
CA ALA A 62 17.98 21.97 14.87
C ALA A 62 19.13 21.03 14.52
N ARG A 63 19.44 20.07 15.35
CA ARG A 63 20.55 19.20 15.09
C ARG A 63 20.16 17.81 14.66
N GLN A 64 18.94 17.62 14.28
CA GLN A 64 18.52 16.28 13.90
C GLN A 64 17.71 16.32 12.63
N PHE A 65 17.54 15.18 12.03
CA PHE A 65 16.74 15.05 10.83
C PHE A 65 15.35 14.59 11.23
N VAL A 66 14.34 15.18 10.61
CA VAL A 66 12.96 14.78 10.83
C VAL A 66 12.51 14.15 9.53
N TYR A 67 12.00 12.94 9.60
CA TYR A 67 11.63 12.17 8.42
C TYR A 67 10.13 12.15 8.21
N ARG A 68 9.71 12.03 6.98
CA ARG A 68 8.30 11.87 6.63
C ARG A 68 8.21 10.90 5.47
N ALA A 69 7.08 10.22 5.36
CA ALA A 69 6.89 9.23 4.31
C ALA A 69 6.57 9.92 3.00
N LEU A 70 7.15 9.42 1.91
CA LEU A 70 6.84 9.91 0.57
C LEU A 70 5.88 8.97 -0.14
N VAL A 71 5.64 7.78 0.43
CA VAL A 71 4.69 6.83 -0.13
C VAL A 71 3.63 6.57 0.92
N THR A 72 2.44 6.23 0.50
CA THR A 72 1.36 5.97 1.44
C THR A 72 1.30 4.49 1.77
N GLU A 73 0.62 4.17 2.86
CA GLU A 73 0.47 2.80 3.26
C GLU A 73 -0.27 1.99 2.20
N PRO A 74 -1.38 2.49 1.62
CA PRO A 74 -2.04 1.72 0.56
C PRO A 74 -1.15 1.46 -0.65
N GLN A 75 -0.27 2.41 -0.99
CA GLN A 75 0.63 2.21 -2.10
C GLN A 75 1.60 1.07 -1.82
N VAL A 76 2.16 1.04 -0.62
CA VAL A 76 3.08 -0.02 -0.24
C VAL A 76 2.35 -1.34 -0.20
N ARG A 77 1.16 -1.37 0.37
CA ARG A 77 0.38 -2.58 0.49
C ARG A 77 0.09 -3.15 -0.90
N ARG A 78 -0.26 -2.30 -1.84
CA ARG A 78 -0.58 -2.75 -3.19
C ARG A 78 0.63 -3.38 -3.87
N VAL A 79 1.80 -2.75 -3.73
CA VAL A 79 3.00 -3.27 -4.35
C VAL A 79 3.40 -4.61 -3.71
N MET A 80 3.30 -4.69 -2.39
CA MET A 80 3.72 -5.91 -1.70
C MET A 80 2.78 -7.08 -1.99
N VAL A 81 1.49 -6.82 -2.08
CA VAL A 81 0.54 -7.87 -2.42
C VAL A 81 0.77 -8.34 -3.85
N ARG A 82 1.05 -7.40 -4.75
CA ARG A 82 1.30 -7.75 -6.13
C ARG A 82 2.56 -8.58 -6.24
N GLU A 83 3.58 -8.24 -5.49
CA GLU A 83 4.83 -8.98 -5.51
C GLU A 83 4.62 -10.39 -4.96
N LEU A 84 3.85 -10.51 -3.90
CA LEU A 84 3.57 -11.80 -3.29
C LEU A 84 2.79 -12.68 -4.28
N THR A 85 1.81 -12.09 -4.95
CA THR A 85 1.01 -12.83 -5.91
C THR A 85 1.88 -13.31 -7.07
N ALA A 86 2.78 -12.46 -7.52
CA ALA A 86 3.67 -12.83 -8.60
C ALA A 86 4.59 -13.99 -8.20
N ARG A 87 5.15 -13.90 -7.01
CA ARG A 87 6.08 -14.92 -6.57
C ARG A 87 5.46 -16.24 -6.18
N LEU A 88 4.37 -16.22 -5.48
CA LEU A 88 3.79 -17.44 -4.97
C LEU A 88 2.69 -18.04 -5.85
N PHE A 89 2.07 -17.22 -6.67
CA PHE A 89 0.95 -17.68 -7.49
C PHE A 89 1.09 -17.30 -8.96
N ASP A 90 2.32 -16.98 -9.38
CA ASP A 90 2.57 -16.64 -10.79
C ASP A 90 1.63 -15.55 -11.29
N GLY A 91 1.25 -14.64 -10.43
CA GLY A 91 0.38 -13.54 -10.83
C GLY A 91 -1.09 -13.90 -10.89
N ASP A 92 -1.45 -15.10 -10.47
CA ASP A 92 -2.84 -15.55 -10.54
C ASP A 92 -3.58 -15.13 -9.29
N VAL A 93 -4.35 -14.06 -9.38
CA VAL A 93 -5.09 -13.52 -8.25
C VAL A 93 -6.15 -14.50 -7.76
N THR A 94 -6.76 -15.24 -8.67
CA THR A 94 -7.78 -16.21 -8.29
C THR A 94 -7.16 -17.30 -7.42
N ALA A 95 -5.94 -17.70 -7.73
CA ALA A 95 -5.26 -18.71 -6.94
C ALA A 95 -4.96 -18.20 -5.54
N LEU A 96 -4.59 -16.92 -5.43
CA LEU A 96 -4.33 -16.32 -4.13
C LEU A 96 -5.61 -16.32 -3.30
N VAL A 97 -6.71 -15.87 -3.88
CA VAL A 97 -7.98 -15.81 -3.17
C VAL A 97 -8.43 -17.20 -2.78
N SER A 98 -8.27 -18.16 -3.68
CA SER A 98 -8.66 -19.54 -3.39
C SER A 98 -7.87 -20.10 -2.21
N HIS A 99 -6.57 -19.76 -2.16
CA HIS A 99 -5.73 -20.23 -1.08
C HIS A 99 -6.22 -19.65 0.25
N LEU A 100 -6.55 -18.37 0.27
CA LEU A 100 -7.01 -17.74 1.49
C LEU A 100 -8.34 -18.33 1.96
N LEU A 101 -9.22 -18.65 1.02
CA LEU A 101 -10.52 -19.17 1.38
C LEU A 101 -10.45 -20.62 1.87
N SER A 102 -9.47 -21.38 1.42
CA SER A 102 -9.37 -22.76 1.81
C SER A 102 -8.67 -22.95 3.15
N GLY A 103 -8.03 -21.92 3.66
CA GLY A 103 -7.33 -22.03 4.92
C GLY A 103 -8.24 -21.62 6.05
N ARG A 104 -7.63 -21.40 7.21
CA ARG A 104 -8.41 -20.98 8.36
C ARG A 104 -8.21 -19.52 8.64
N GLU A 105 -7.55 -18.82 7.76
CA GLU A 105 -7.30 -17.42 7.96
C GLU A 105 -8.55 -16.57 7.83
N VAL A 106 -9.56 -17.12 7.16
CA VAL A 106 -10.77 -16.33 6.90
C VAL A 106 -11.91 -16.94 7.68
N SER A 107 -12.50 -16.20 8.59
CA SER A 107 -13.61 -16.68 9.40
C SER A 107 -14.92 -16.56 8.63
N ALA A 108 -15.97 -17.13 9.18
CA ALA A 108 -17.29 -17.03 8.55
C ALA A 108 -17.74 -15.57 8.48
N GLY A 109 -17.41 -14.80 9.51
CA GLY A 109 -17.76 -13.37 9.48
C GLY A 109 -17.01 -12.65 8.40
N ASP A 110 -15.73 -13.01 8.22
CA ASP A 110 -14.93 -12.37 7.20
C ASP A 110 -15.48 -12.75 5.83
N LEU A 111 -15.91 -13.98 5.64
CA LEU A 111 -16.44 -14.40 4.35
C LEU A 111 -17.68 -13.60 3.99
N ALA A 112 -18.53 -13.33 4.95
CA ALA A 112 -19.73 -12.55 4.68
C ALA A 112 -19.37 -11.15 4.22
N LYS A 113 -18.36 -10.54 4.86
CA LYS A 113 -17.94 -9.21 4.50
C LYS A 113 -17.31 -9.20 3.11
N VAL A 114 -16.49 -10.20 2.83
CA VAL A 114 -15.84 -10.28 1.53
C VAL A 114 -16.86 -10.50 0.44
N LYS A 115 -17.87 -11.32 0.71
CA LYS A 115 -18.88 -11.58 -0.28
C LYS A 115 -19.60 -10.28 -0.61
N ALA A 116 -19.91 -9.48 0.40
CA ALA A 116 -20.58 -8.21 0.18
C ALA A 116 -19.71 -7.28 -0.66
N MET A 117 -18.41 -7.27 -0.40
CA MET A 117 -17.51 -6.42 -1.17
C MET A 117 -17.46 -6.84 -2.64
N ILE A 118 -17.47 -8.14 -2.88
CA ILE A 118 -17.43 -8.65 -4.23
C ILE A 118 -18.70 -8.27 -4.97
N GLU A 119 -19.82 -8.41 -4.32
CA GLU A 119 -21.08 -8.10 -4.95
C GLU A 119 -21.17 -6.61 -5.28
N GLU A 120 -20.68 -5.81 -4.38
CA GLU A 120 -20.71 -4.38 -4.62
C GLU A 120 -19.79 -4.03 -5.77
N ARG A 121 -18.64 -4.65 -5.85
CA ARG A 121 -17.69 -4.36 -6.89
C ARG A 121 -18.18 -4.84 -8.25
N ALA A 122 -18.93 -5.92 -8.26
CA ALA A 122 -19.42 -6.46 -9.50
C ALA A 122 -20.55 -5.63 -10.08
N GLN A 123 -21.20 -4.83 -9.28
CA GLN A 123 -22.28 -4.04 -9.80
C GLN A 123 -21.75 -2.91 -10.63
N PRO A 124 -22.35 -2.66 -11.74
CA PRO A 124 -21.89 -1.61 -12.61
C PRO A 124 -22.08 -0.28 -11.97
N LYS A 125 -21.08 0.48 -11.92
CA LYS A 125 -21.20 1.74 -11.34
C LYS A 125 -21.58 2.69 -12.34
N HIS A 126 -22.68 2.56 -12.90
CA HIS A 126 -23.11 3.43 -13.84
C HIS A 126 -22.67 4.79 -13.71
N SER A 127 -22.49 5.18 -12.70
CA SER A 127 -22.15 6.52 -12.59
C SER A 127 -21.02 6.79 -13.51
N ASP A 128 -20.11 6.09 -13.50
CA ASP A 128 -19.00 6.42 -14.26
C ASP A 128 -19.22 6.06 -15.62
N ALA A 129 -20.10 5.49 -15.91
CA ALA A 129 -20.29 5.11 -17.19
C ALA A 129 -20.21 6.22 -18.02
N GLN A 130 -19.45 6.59 -18.51
CA GLN A 130 -19.36 7.57 -19.30
C GLN A 130 -20.11 7.35 -20.47
N PRO A 131 -21.12 7.10 -20.44
CA PRO A 131 -21.96 6.94 -21.53
C PRO A 131 -21.82 8.12 -22.35
N SER A 132 -21.56 9.15 -21.74
CA SER A 132 -21.45 10.35 -22.45
C SER A 132 -20.52 10.12 -23.62
N HIS A 133 -19.50 9.49 -23.47
CA HIS A 133 -18.63 9.28 -24.47
C HIS A 133 -19.28 8.60 -25.59
N ALA A 134 -19.86 7.61 -25.34
CA ALA A 134 -20.48 6.86 -26.34
C ALA A 134 -21.38 7.71 -27.14
N ASP A 135 -22.13 8.44 -26.53
CA ASP A 135 -22.99 9.28 -27.22
C ASP A 135 -22.24 10.16 -28.10
N ALA A 136 -21.30 10.71 -27.65
CA ALA A 136 -20.57 11.62 -28.45
C ALA A 136 -20.18 10.94 -29.75
N TYR A 137 -19.76 9.81 -29.69
CA TYR A 137 -19.39 9.19 -30.85
C TYR A 137 -20.44 9.10 -31.84
N GLU A 138 -21.37 8.56 -31.55
CA GLU A 138 -22.38 8.40 -32.41
C GLU A 138 -22.84 9.52 -33.06
N GLU A 139 -23.16 10.44 -32.53
CA GLU A 139 -23.66 11.47 -33.13
C GLU A 139 -22.97 11.93 -34.27
N PRO A 140 -21.89 12.19 -34.19
CA PRO A 140 -21.21 12.79 -35.26
C PRO A 140 -21.45 12.04 -36.48
N ILE A 141 -21.35 10.96 -36.42
CA ILE A 141 -21.46 10.20 -37.44
C ILE A 141 -22.49 10.43 -38.24
N ASP A 142 -23.33 10.21 -37.95
CA ASP A 142 -24.39 10.27 -38.70
C ASP A 142 -24.49 11.37 -39.36
N ALA A 143 -24.21 12.12 -39.01
CA ALA A 143 -24.33 13.22 -39.67
C ALA A 143 -24.20 12.96 -41.01
N ARG A 144 -23.81 12.67 -41.54
CA ARG A 144 -23.68 12.51 -42.75
C ARG A 144 -24.23 12.17 -43.52
N SER A 145 -24.46 12.21 -43.23
CA SER A 145 -24.87 11.67 -44.12
C SER A 145 -25.44 11.88 -44.69
#